data_60a526ace66d51ae551050bbfef3bfb2
#
_entry.id   60a526ace66d51ae551050bbfef3bfb2
#
_cell.length_a   1.000
_cell.length_b   1.000
_cell.length_c   1.000
_cell.angle_alpha   90.00
_cell.angle_beta   90.00
_cell.angle_gamma   90.00
#
_symmetry.space_group_name_H-M   'P 1'
#
loop_
_entity.id
_entity.type
_entity.pdbx_description
1 polymer ?
#
loop_
_entity_poly.entity_id
_entity_poly.type
_entity_poly.pdbx_seq_one_letter_code
_entity_poly.pdbx_strand_id
1 'polypeptide(L)'
;MKKWLSTCFAAICISSSLQAQLENETLKLWYDGPATQWVEALPLGNGRIGAMVFGDPVHEQFQLNEETVWGGSPYNNTNPKAKDALPRIRQLIFEGKNKEAQELCGPTICSPSANGMPYQTVGSLHLDFDGISNYNDYYRDLDIAKAIATTRFTTNGVTYTREAYTSFPDQVLVIRLTASQKKSISFTAKYTTPYKSNVVRSISSRKELQLSGKANDHEGIEGKVEFTALTRIENNGGSLEATSDSTLQVKNANSVTLYVSIGTNFVKDRKSVV
;
A
#
# COMPACT_ATOMS: atom_id res chain seq x y z
N MET A 1 -22.21 46.62 31.36
CA MET A 1 -22.11 46.13 29.93
C MET A 1 -20.82 45.42 29.59
N LYS A 2 -19.63 45.81 30.07
CA LYS A 2 -18.34 45.17 29.72
C LYS A 2 -18.16 43.71 30.19
N LYS A 3 -18.77 43.29 31.31
CA LYS A 3 -18.65 41.89 31.83
C LYS A 3 -19.44 40.86 31.03
N TRP A 4 -20.55 41.24 30.42
CA TRP A 4 -21.40 40.32 29.61
C TRP A 4 -20.77 40.01 28.23
N LEU A 5 -20.10 40.97 27.63
CA LEU A 5 -19.40 40.72 26.36
C LEU A 5 -18.24 39.74 26.50
N SER A 6 -17.52 39.76 27.63
CA SER A 6 -16.39 38.86 27.88
C SER A 6 -16.83 37.42 28.06
N THR A 7 -18.00 37.17 28.68
CA THR A 7 -18.54 35.81 28.91
C THR A 7 -19.07 35.21 27.62
N CYS A 8 -19.70 36.00 26.76
CA CYS A 8 -20.16 35.51 25.43
C CYS A 8 -18.99 35.17 24.50
N PHE A 9 -17.91 35.93 24.53
CA PHE A 9 -16.71 35.63 23.70
C PHE A 9 -16.01 34.34 24.14
N ALA A 10 -15.89 34.07 25.45
CA ALA A 10 -15.34 32.84 25.99
C ALA A 10 -16.19 31.60 25.64
N ALA A 11 -17.52 31.72 25.68
CA ALA A 11 -18.42 30.63 25.32
C ALA A 11 -18.39 30.28 23.82
N ILE A 12 -18.22 31.27 22.94
CA ILE A 12 -18.09 31.05 21.48
C ILE A 12 -16.74 30.38 21.16
N CYS A 13 -15.65 30.76 21.83
CA CYS A 13 -14.34 30.11 21.64
C CYS A 13 -14.32 28.65 22.11
N ILE A 14 -15.04 28.31 23.20
CA ILE A 14 -15.13 26.94 23.71
C ILE A 14 -15.98 26.06 22.78
N SER A 15 -17.09 26.60 22.24
CA SER A 15 -17.93 25.84 21.31
C SER A 15 -17.24 25.56 19.98
N SER A 16 -16.46 26.49 19.44
CA SER A 16 -15.69 26.27 18.20
C SER A 16 -14.53 25.28 18.37
N SER A 17 -13.88 25.24 19.53
CA SER A 17 -12.83 24.25 19.81
C SER A 17 -13.41 22.85 20.02
N LEU A 18 -14.59 22.73 20.62
CA LEU A 18 -15.29 21.43 20.77
C LEU A 18 -15.77 20.88 19.40
N GLN A 19 -16.28 21.75 18.54
CA GLN A 19 -16.71 21.39 17.18
C GLN A 19 -15.53 20.89 16.33
N ALA A 20 -14.38 21.57 16.37
CA ALA A 20 -13.18 21.17 15.66
C ALA A 20 -12.60 19.82 16.18
N GLN A 21 -12.78 19.53 17.46
CA GLN A 21 -12.33 18.27 18.06
C GLN A 21 -13.27 17.11 17.69
N LEU A 22 -14.57 17.34 17.60
CA LEU A 22 -15.56 16.37 17.14
C LEU A 22 -15.42 16.07 15.63
N GLU A 23 -15.13 17.07 14.79
CA GLU A 23 -14.89 16.87 13.37
C GLU A 23 -13.64 16.01 13.10
N ASN A 24 -12.58 16.13 13.92
CA ASN A 24 -11.37 15.31 13.79
C ASN A 24 -11.56 13.85 14.23
N GLU A 25 -12.45 13.55 15.16
CA GLU A 25 -12.72 12.18 15.59
C GLU A 25 -13.54 11.38 14.57
N THR A 26 -14.31 12.04 13.70
CA THR A 26 -15.15 11.40 12.69
C THR A 26 -14.40 10.99 11.42
N LEU A 27 -13.16 11.47 11.21
CA LEU A 27 -12.35 11.16 10.02
C LEU A 27 -11.33 10.04 10.26
N LYS A 28 -11.76 8.99 10.98
CA LYS A 28 -10.93 7.82 11.26
C LYS A 28 -11.63 6.51 10.94
N LEU A 29 -10.93 5.61 10.28
CA LEU A 29 -11.27 4.19 10.26
C LEU A 29 -10.50 3.53 11.41
N TRP A 30 -11.18 2.86 12.34
CA TRP A 30 -10.51 2.25 13.48
C TRP A 30 -11.01 0.84 13.76
N TYR A 31 -10.15 0.03 14.39
CA TYR A 31 -10.40 -1.37 14.71
C TYR A 31 -9.70 -1.75 16.01
N ASP A 32 -10.28 -2.70 16.73
CA ASP A 32 -9.79 -3.26 17.98
C ASP A 32 -9.06 -4.60 17.81
N GLY A 33 -8.79 -5.01 16.56
CA GLY A 33 -8.04 -6.21 16.20
C GLY A 33 -7.26 -6.05 14.89
N PRO A 34 -6.23 -6.90 14.65
CA PRO A 34 -5.47 -6.90 13.41
C PRO A 34 -6.33 -7.34 12.22
N ALA A 35 -5.91 -6.98 11.02
CA ALA A 35 -6.52 -7.48 9.78
C ALA A 35 -6.13 -8.95 9.56
N THR A 36 -7.12 -9.79 9.32
CA THR A 36 -6.95 -11.20 8.96
C THR A 36 -7.12 -11.43 7.46
N GLN A 37 -7.80 -10.50 6.79
CA GLN A 37 -8.07 -10.51 5.36
C GLN A 37 -7.65 -9.18 4.74
N TRP A 38 -7.38 -9.21 3.43
CA TRP A 38 -6.95 -8.04 2.69
C TRP A 38 -7.93 -6.84 2.78
N VAL A 39 -9.23 -7.12 2.75
CA VAL A 39 -10.29 -6.09 2.83
C VAL A 39 -10.36 -5.39 4.19
N GLU A 40 -9.74 -5.94 5.22
CA GLU A 40 -9.67 -5.36 6.57
C GLU A 40 -8.42 -4.51 6.76
N ALA A 41 -7.42 -4.64 5.88
CA ALA A 41 -6.18 -3.88 5.98
C ALA A 41 -6.39 -2.40 5.65
N LEU A 42 -5.61 -1.52 6.29
CA LEU A 42 -5.72 -0.07 6.12
C LEU A 42 -4.93 0.40 4.88
N PRO A 43 -5.57 1.10 3.93
CA PRO A 43 -4.91 1.53 2.70
C PRO A 43 -4.12 2.83 2.91
N LEU A 44 -2.90 2.87 2.39
CA LEU A 44 -2.08 4.06 2.25
C LEU A 44 -1.66 4.23 0.79
N GLY A 45 -1.52 5.47 0.34
CA GLY A 45 -1.06 5.74 -1.02
C GLY A 45 -0.73 7.21 -1.27
N ASN A 46 0.18 7.46 -2.23
CA ASN A 46 0.55 8.79 -2.70
C ASN A 46 0.28 8.99 -4.21
N GLY A 47 -0.53 8.11 -4.82
CA GLY A 47 -0.83 8.10 -6.25
C GLY A 47 0.15 7.27 -7.08
N ARG A 48 1.32 6.90 -6.56
CA ARG A 48 2.30 6.04 -7.20
C ARG A 48 2.59 4.77 -6.39
N ILE A 49 2.99 4.91 -5.14
CA ILE A 49 3.21 3.79 -4.22
C ILE A 49 1.99 3.63 -3.34
N GLY A 50 1.54 2.40 -3.16
CA GLY A 50 0.48 2.02 -2.24
C GLY A 50 0.93 0.94 -1.27
N ALA A 51 0.30 0.90 -0.10
CA ALA A 51 0.49 -0.14 0.89
C ALA A 51 -0.83 -0.49 1.60
N MET A 52 -1.07 -1.78 1.82
CA MET A 52 -2.11 -2.26 2.73
C MET A 52 -1.45 -2.65 4.05
N VAL A 53 -1.86 -2.01 5.15
CA VAL A 53 -1.30 -2.20 6.50
C VAL A 53 -2.19 -3.13 7.29
N PHE A 54 -1.68 -4.28 7.71
CA PHE A 54 -2.46 -5.30 8.41
C PHE A 54 -2.54 -5.07 9.92
N GLY A 55 -1.50 -4.52 10.52
CA GLY A 55 -1.49 -4.16 11.94
C GLY A 55 -1.31 -5.35 12.88
N ASP A 56 -0.76 -6.50 12.44
CA ASP A 56 -0.54 -7.65 13.31
C ASP A 56 0.64 -7.36 14.27
N PRO A 57 0.46 -7.51 15.60
CA PRO A 57 1.52 -7.28 16.56
C PRO A 57 2.74 -8.18 16.39
N VAL A 58 2.55 -9.44 15.99
CA VAL A 58 3.58 -10.46 15.88
C VAL A 58 4.13 -10.55 14.46
N HIS A 59 3.24 -10.59 13.46
CA HIS A 59 3.58 -10.80 12.05
C HIS A 59 3.04 -9.64 11.20
N GLU A 60 3.62 -8.44 11.40
CA GLU A 60 3.19 -7.27 10.62
C GLU A 60 3.44 -7.45 9.13
N GLN A 61 2.46 -7.06 8.33
CA GLN A 61 2.52 -7.13 6.89
C GLN A 61 2.16 -5.80 6.25
N PHE A 62 3.00 -5.35 5.33
CA PHE A 62 2.73 -4.25 4.40
C PHE A 62 2.69 -4.83 2.99
N GLN A 63 1.49 -5.02 2.42
CA GLN A 63 1.38 -5.42 1.02
C GLN A 63 1.58 -4.19 0.14
N LEU A 64 2.54 -4.28 -0.77
CA LEU A 64 3.08 -3.16 -1.54
C LEU A 64 2.59 -3.17 -2.98
N ASN A 65 2.23 -2.00 -3.46
CA ASN A 65 1.83 -1.75 -4.83
C ASN A 65 2.59 -0.56 -5.42
N GLU A 66 2.79 -0.57 -6.74
CA GLU A 66 3.30 0.57 -7.51
C GLU A 66 2.47 0.69 -8.79
N GLU A 67 2.11 1.92 -9.19
CA GLU A 67 1.09 2.20 -10.21
C GLU A 67 1.37 1.59 -11.59
N THR A 68 2.64 1.29 -11.90
CA THR A 68 3.06 0.81 -13.22
C THR A 68 3.32 -0.69 -13.30
N VAL A 69 3.12 -1.44 -12.20
CA VAL A 69 3.31 -2.90 -12.18
C VAL A 69 2.06 -3.59 -12.75
N TRP A 70 2.08 -3.83 -14.06
CA TRP A 70 1.03 -4.50 -14.82
C TRP A 70 1.58 -5.76 -15.50
N GLY A 71 0.76 -6.80 -15.59
CA GLY A 71 1.07 -8.02 -16.34
C GLY A 71 1.15 -7.75 -17.85
N GLY A 72 1.77 -8.66 -18.57
CA GLY A 72 1.91 -8.53 -20.03
C GLY A 72 2.76 -7.35 -20.48
N SER A 73 2.48 -6.85 -21.66
CA SER A 73 3.16 -5.71 -22.30
C SER A 73 2.26 -5.07 -23.35
N PRO A 74 2.64 -3.93 -23.94
CA PRO A 74 1.86 -3.34 -25.04
C PRO A 74 1.60 -4.35 -26.18
N TYR A 75 0.36 -4.44 -26.63
CA TYR A 75 -0.07 -5.32 -27.69
C TYR A 75 -1.15 -4.65 -28.55
N ASN A 76 -1.37 -5.16 -29.78
CA ASN A 76 -2.46 -4.68 -30.61
C ASN A 76 -3.75 -5.42 -30.21
N ASN A 77 -4.66 -4.70 -29.53
CA ASN A 77 -5.95 -5.23 -29.09
C ASN A 77 -7.10 -4.91 -30.07
N THR A 78 -6.79 -4.39 -31.26
CA THR A 78 -7.81 -4.04 -32.27
C THR A 78 -8.41 -5.32 -32.84
N ASN A 79 -9.75 -5.45 -32.79
CA ASN A 79 -10.44 -6.49 -33.51
C ASN A 79 -10.61 -6.08 -34.99
N PRO A 80 -10.04 -6.82 -35.96
CA PRO A 80 -10.12 -6.45 -37.37
C PRO A 80 -11.56 -6.46 -37.94
N LYS A 81 -12.49 -7.17 -37.29
CA LYS A 81 -13.91 -7.22 -37.68
C LYS A 81 -14.71 -6.01 -37.21
N ALA A 82 -14.16 -5.17 -36.32
CA ALA A 82 -14.90 -4.09 -35.66
C ALA A 82 -15.47 -3.07 -36.65
N LYS A 83 -14.66 -2.66 -37.64
CA LYS A 83 -15.06 -1.68 -38.65
C LYS A 83 -16.31 -2.14 -39.42
N ASP A 84 -16.34 -3.40 -39.86
CA ASP A 84 -17.39 -3.91 -40.72
C ASP A 84 -18.66 -4.27 -39.93
N ALA A 85 -18.51 -4.63 -38.66
CA ALA A 85 -19.65 -4.95 -37.77
C ALA A 85 -20.38 -3.70 -37.25
N LEU A 86 -19.69 -2.55 -37.13
CA LEU A 86 -20.22 -1.36 -36.49
C LEU A 86 -21.55 -0.82 -37.10
N PRO A 87 -21.76 -0.77 -38.44
CA PRO A 87 -23.04 -0.36 -39.02
C PRO A 87 -24.21 -1.23 -38.57
N ARG A 88 -24.02 -2.55 -38.55
CA ARG A 88 -25.05 -3.50 -38.14
C ARG A 88 -25.38 -3.39 -36.63
N ILE A 89 -24.38 -3.21 -35.80
CA ILE A 89 -24.58 -3.00 -34.35
C ILE A 89 -25.40 -1.73 -34.12
N ARG A 90 -25.08 -0.62 -34.78
CA ARG A 90 -25.84 0.64 -34.69
C ARG A 90 -27.28 0.46 -35.12
N GLN A 91 -27.52 -0.23 -36.23
CA GLN A 91 -28.86 -0.52 -36.70
C GLN A 91 -29.68 -1.31 -35.68
N LEU A 92 -29.12 -2.36 -35.07
CA LEU A 92 -29.78 -3.15 -34.03
C LEU A 92 -30.15 -2.32 -32.80
N ILE A 93 -29.28 -1.40 -32.39
CA ILE A 93 -29.56 -0.46 -31.28
C ILE A 93 -30.75 0.45 -31.64
N PHE A 94 -30.77 1.03 -32.84
CA PHE A 94 -31.87 1.89 -33.28
C PHE A 94 -33.19 1.14 -33.45
N GLU A 95 -33.13 -0.17 -33.76
CA GLU A 95 -34.30 -1.05 -33.78
C GLU A 95 -34.77 -1.49 -32.39
N GLY A 96 -34.08 -1.10 -31.30
CA GLY A 96 -34.37 -1.53 -29.93
C GLY A 96 -33.91 -2.97 -29.62
N LYS A 97 -33.17 -3.63 -30.52
CA LYS A 97 -32.67 -5.00 -30.40
C LYS A 97 -31.34 -5.04 -29.64
N ASN A 98 -31.34 -4.52 -28.42
CA ASN A 98 -30.13 -4.34 -27.62
C ASN A 98 -29.42 -5.67 -27.32
N LYS A 99 -30.17 -6.76 -27.09
CA LYS A 99 -29.57 -8.09 -26.84
C LYS A 99 -28.79 -8.58 -28.04
N GLU A 100 -29.37 -8.52 -29.23
CA GLU A 100 -28.71 -8.92 -30.48
C GLU A 100 -27.48 -8.07 -30.78
N ALA A 101 -27.55 -6.74 -30.50
CA ALA A 101 -26.42 -5.84 -30.62
C ALA A 101 -25.27 -6.25 -29.69
N GLN A 102 -25.56 -6.57 -28.43
CA GLN A 102 -24.57 -7.03 -27.43
C GLN A 102 -23.95 -8.37 -27.83
N GLU A 103 -24.75 -9.32 -28.28
CA GLU A 103 -24.25 -10.63 -28.74
C GLU A 103 -23.30 -10.50 -29.93
N LEU A 104 -23.54 -9.51 -30.83
CA LEU A 104 -22.67 -9.23 -31.96
C LEU A 104 -21.39 -8.48 -31.53
N CYS A 105 -21.42 -7.66 -30.50
CA CYS A 105 -20.25 -6.92 -30.00
C CYS A 105 -19.13 -7.84 -29.51
N GLY A 106 -19.44 -8.90 -28.75
CA GLY A 106 -18.45 -9.82 -28.20
C GLY A 106 -17.43 -10.28 -29.23
N PRO A 107 -17.84 -11.01 -30.28
CA PRO A 107 -16.92 -11.57 -31.28
C PRO A 107 -16.36 -10.56 -32.27
N THR A 108 -16.92 -9.33 -32.34
CA THR A 108 -16.55 -8.37 -33.39
C THR A 108 -15.92 -7.08 -32.90
N ILE A 109 -16.23 -6.63 -31.71
CA ILE A 109 -15.71 -5.36 -31.13
C ILE A 109 -14.67 -5.64 -30.07
N CYS A 110 -14.91 -6.63 -29.18
CA CYS A 110 -13.99 -6.96 -28.10
C CYS A 110 -12.65 -7.46 -28.66
N SER A 111 -11.59 -7.24 -27.90
CA SER A 111 -10.25 -7.73 -28.25
C SER A 111 -10.26 -9.25 -28.48
N PRO A 112 -9.64 -9.76 -29.57
CA PRO A 112 -9.60 -11.18 -29.84
C PRO A 112 -8.56 -11.93 -29.00
N SER A 113 -7.59 -11.24 -28.42
CA SER A 113 -6.43 -11.84 -27.76
C SER A 113 -6.38 -11.65 -26.26
N ALA A 114 -6.83 -10.50 -25.73
CA ALA A 114 -6.84 -10.26 -24.31
C ALA A 114 -7.85 -9.16 -23.96
N ASN A 115 -8.44 -9.25 -22.76
CA ASN A 115 -9.44 -8.29 -22.27
C ASN A 115 -8.84 -7.16 -21.44
N GLY A 116 -7.57 -6.88 -21.59
CA GLY A 116 -6.76 -5.92 -20.84
C GLY A 116 -5.69 -6.62 -20.00
N MET A 117 -4.77 -5.84 -19.48
CA MET A 117 -3.68 -6.36 -18.65
C MET A 117 -4.04 -6.23 -17.17
N PRO A 118 -3.78 -7.25 -16.33
CA PRO A 118 -4.08 -7.20 -14.92
C PRO A 118 -3.08 -6.30 -14.19
N TYR A 119 -3.58 -5.47 -13.27
CA TYR A 119 -2.76 -4.81 -12.29
C TYR A 119 -2.18 -5.83 -11.30
N GLN A 120 -0.93 -5.68 -10.90
CA GLN A 120 -0.23 -6.66 -10.09
C GLN A 120 0.43 -6.02 -8.87
N THR A 121 0.47 -6.76 -7.76
CA THR A 121 1.19 -6.33 -6.56
C THR A 121 2.71 -6.46 -6.76
N VAL A 122 3.49 -5.69 -6.01
CA VAL A 122 4.95 -5.87 -5.92
C VAL A 122 5.28 -7.08 -5.04
N GLY A 123 4.56 -7.25 -3.96
CA GLY A 123 4.78 -8.25 -2.91
C GLY A 123 4.50 -7.67 -1.53
N SER A 124 5.00 -8.32 -0.49
CA SER A 124 4.78 -7.89 0.89
C SER A 124 6.10 -7.77 1.65
N LEU A 125 6.25 -6.65 2.37
CA LEU A 125 7.24 -6.50 3.42
C LEU A 125 6.67 -7.05 4.72
N HIS A 126 7.36 -7.99 5.35
CA HIS A 126 7.00 -8.56 6.64
C HIS A 126 7.99 -8.12 7.71
N LEU A 127 7.46 -7.83 8.89
CA LEU A 127 8.23 -7.60 10.11
C LEU A 127 7.77 -8.62 11.14
N ASP A 128 8.58 -9.65 11.38
CA ASP A 128 8.31 -10.70 12.35
C ASP A 128 8.95 -10.32 13.69
N PHE A 129 8.13 -10.12 14.73
CA PHE A 129 8.57 -9.69 16.05
C PHE A 129 8.75 -10.88 16.99
N ASP A 130 9.99 -11.11 17.41
CA ASP A 130 10.31 -12.15 18.38
C ASP A 130 9.84 -11.76 19.80
N GLY A 131 9.32 -12.73 20.55
CA GLY A 131 8.98 -12.56 21.97
C GLY A 131 7.62 -11.89 22.26
N ILE A 132 6.81 -11.62 21.24
CA ILE A 132 5.43 -11.17 21.39
C ILE A 132 4.52 -12.40 21.28
N SER A 133 4.01 -12.90 22.41
CA SER A 133 3.08 -14.05 22.44
C SER A 133 1.66 -13.65 22.80
N ASN A 134 1.50 -12.64 23.67
CA ASN A 134 0.22 -12.10 24.10
C ASN A 134 0.30 -10.58 24.11
N TYR A 135 -0.80 -9.93 23.79
CA TYR A 135 -0.92 -8.48 23.83
C TYR A 135 -2.30 -8.06 24.31
N ASN A 136 -2.39 -6.86 24.82
CA ASN A 136 -3.61 -6.19 25.27
C ASN A 136 -3.61 -4.74 24.78
N ASP A 137 -4.69 -4.01 25.06
CA ASP A 137 -4.87 -2.60 24.68
C ASP A 137 -4.60 -2.37 23.18
N TYR A 138 -5.02 -3.33 22.35
CA TYR A 138 -4.83 -3.24 20.91
C TYR A 138 -5.75 -2.18 20.29
N TYR A 139 -5.18 -1.38 19.42
CA TYR A 139 -5.89 -0.39 18.64
C TYR A 139 -5.16 -0.12 17.32
N ARG A 140 -5.87 -0.06 16.22
CA ARG A 140 -5.34 0.46 14.95
C ARG A 140 -6.33 1.42 14.31
N ASP A 141 -5.79 2.46 13.65
CA ASP A 141 -6.60 3.41 12.91
C ASP A 141 -5.90 3.89 11.62
N LEU A 142 -6.72 4.41 10.71
CA LEU A 142 -6.30 5.29 9.63
C LEU A 142 -6.90 6.67 9.91
N ASP A 143 -6.05 7.63 10.24
CA ASP A 143 -6.42 9.04 10.27
C ASP A 143 -6.48 9.56 8.83
N ILE A 144 -7.72 9.71 8.30
CA ILE A 144 -7.96 10.08 6.90
C ILE A 144 -7.46 11.50 6.61
N ALA A 145 -7.56 12.41 7.60
CA ALA A 145 -7.12 13.79 7.43
C ALA A 145 -5.61 13.93 7.31
N LYS A 146 -4.86 13.06 8.00
CA LYS A 146 -3.38 13.04 8.00
C LYS A 146 -2.78 12.01 7.05
N ALA A 147 -3.61 11.05 6.56
CA ALA A 147 -3.17 9.89 5.81
C ALA A 147 -2.11 9.05 6.56
N ILE A 148 -2.30 8.84 7.86
CA ILE A 148 -1.41 8.06 8.72
C ILE A 148 -2.17 6.85 9.25
N ALA A 149 -1.63 5.65 9.02
CA ALA A 149 -2.07 4.43 9.67
C ALA A 149 -1.27 4.22 10.96
N THR A 150 -1.96 3.99 12.08
CA THR A 150 -1.35 3.75 13.39
C THR A 150 -1.79 2.39 13.91
N THR A 151 -0.86 1.62 14.48
CA THR A 151 -1.14 0.41 15.26
C THR A 151 -0.50 0.56 16.63
N ARG A 152 -1.28 0.35 17.69
CA ARG A 152 -0.81 0.42 19.08
C ARG A 152 -1.27 -0.82 19.85
N PHE A 153 -0.39 -1.37 20.66
CA PHE A 153 -0.68 -2.49 21.55
C PHE A 153 0.31 -2.53 22.71
N THR A 154 -0.05 -3.24 23.77
CA THR A 154 0.79 -3.41 24.95
C THR A 154 1.11 -4.90 25.15
N THR A 155 2.37 -5.25 25.38
CA THR A 155 2.81 -6.58 25.75
C THR A 155 3.94 -6.50 26.78
N ASN A 156 3.94 -7.36 27.80
CA ASN A 156 4.93 -7.38 28.88
C ASN A 156 5.16 -6.01 29.55
N GLY A 157 4.11 -5.17 29.66
CA GLY A 157 4.18 -3.82 30.23
C GLY A 157 4.84 -2.78 29.33
N VAL A 158 5.14 -3.11 28.07
CA VAL A 158 5.68 -2.19 27.07
C VAL A 158 4.61 -1.88 26.03
N THR A 159 4.33 -0.60 25.82
CA THR A 159 3.44 -0.14 24.75
C THR A 159 4.24 0.12 23.50
N TYR A 160 3.84 -0.51 22.38
CA TYR A 160 4.41 -0.34 21.06
C TYR A 160 3.48 0.53 20.21
N THR A 161 4.07 1.41 19.41
CA THR A 161 3.35 2.20 18.43
C THR A 161 4.06 2.07 17.08
N ARG A 162 3.29 1.76 16.05
CA ARG A 162 3.72 1.72 14.65
C ARG A 162 2.92 2.75 13.90
N GLU A 163 3.59 3.64 13.19
CA GLU A 163 2.98 4.64 12.32
C GLU A 163 3.47 4.42 10.91
N ALA A 164 2.58 4.45 9.94
CA ALA A 164 2.92 4.31 8.53
C ALA A 164 2.21 5.40 7.71
N TYR A 165 2.93 5.96 6.74
CA TYR A 165 2.39 6.92 5.78
C TYR A 165 3.21 6.92 4.48
N THR A 166 2.61 7.38 3.39
CA THR A 166 3.30 7.54 2.10
C THR A 166 3.61 9.02 1.85
N SER A 167 4.90 9.35 1.68
CA SER A 167 5.33 10.70 1.32
C SER A 167 5.13 10.93 -0.17
N PHE A 168 4.40 12.01 -0.53
CA PHE A 168 4.22 12.40 -1.92
C PHE A 168 5.49 13.05 -2.49
N PRO A 169 6.16 14.03 -1.82
CA PRO A 169 7.37 14.66 -2.38
C PRO A 169 8.56 13.69 -2.49
N ASP A 170 8.74 12.78 -1.52
CA ASP A 170 9.90 11.87 -1.48
C ASP A 170 9.64 10.55 -2.18
N GLN A 171 8.37 10.23 -2.51
CA GLN A 171 7.95 9.00 -3.19
C GLN A 171 8.38 7.73 -2.43
N VAL A 172 8.19 7.72 -1.11
CA VAL A 172 8.52 6.59 -0.22
C VAL A 172 7.36 6.28 0.73
N LEU A 173 7.22 5.03 1.12
CA LEU A 173 6.47 4.62 2.30
C LEU A 173 7.41 4.72 3.50
N VAL A 174 6.97 5.42 4.54
CA VAL A 174 7.69 5.54 5.82
C VAL A 174 6.95 4.72 6.88
N ILE A 175 7.69 3.88 7.61
CA ILE A 175 7.16 3.09 8.72
C ILE A 175 8.01 3.39 9.93
N ARG A 176 7.41 3.94 10.98
CA ARG A 176 8.07 4.30 12.23
C ARG A 176 7.61 3.40 13.36
N LEU A 177 8.56 2.81 14.08
CA LEU A 177 8.35 1.93 15.21
C LEU A 177 8.90 2.60 16.46
N THR A 178 8.09 2.71 17.50
CA THR A 178 8.47 3.24 18.81
C THR A 178 7.94 2.33 19.92
N ALA A 179 8.58 2.39 21.10
CA ALA A 179 8.16 1.67 22.28
C ALA A 179 8.29 2.55 23.53
N SER A 180 7.45 2.33 24.53
CA SER A 180 7.47 3.06 25.81
C SER A 180 8.73 2.81 26.64
N GLN A 181 9.46 1.72 26.35
CA GLN A 181 10.74 1.39 26.99
C GLN A 181 11.86 1.33 25.95
N LYS A 182 13.06 1.71 26.36
CA LYS A 182 14.27 1.60 25.52
C LYS A 182 14.66 0.14 25.32
N LYS A 183 15.32 -0.16 24.21
CA LYS A 183 15.83 -1.49 23.85
C LYS A 183 14.76 -2.58 23.71
N SER A 184 13.52 -2.19 23.41
CA SER A 184 12.39 -3.12 23.33
C SER A 184 12.03 -3.57 21.92
N ILE A 185 12.58 -2.92 20.88
CA ILE A 185 12.21 -3.21 19.49
C ILE A 185 13.20 -4.21 18.91
N SER A 186 12.68 -5.42 18.62
CA SER A 186 13.42 -6.48 17.92
C SER A 186 12.50 -7.17 16.92
N PHE A 187 12.95 -7.29 15.68
CA PHE A 187 12.20 -7.96 14.61
C PHE A 187 13.11 -8.41 13.48
N THR A 188 12.63 -9.35 12.67
CA THR A 188 13.23 -9.75 11.41
C THR A 188 12.41 -9.21 10.25
N ALA A 189 13.04 -8.47 9.34
CA ALA A 189 12.45 -7.97 8.12
C ALA A 189 12.74 -8.90 6.94
N LYS A 190 11.70 -9.21 6.15
CA LYS A 190 11.81 -10.01 4.93
C LYS A 190 10.77 -9.59 3.90
N TYR A 191 11.04 -9.90 2.63
CA TYR A 191 10.05 -9.79 1.57
C TYR A 191 9.47 -11.15 1.20
N THR A 192 8.19 -11.14 0.81
CA THR A 192 7.55 -12.23 0.07
C THR A 192 6.88 -11.68 -1.18
N THR A 193 6.71 -12.52 -2.20
CA THR A 193 6.10 -12.12 -3.46
C THR A 193 5.44 -13.33 -4.13
N PRO A 194 4.31 -13.15 -4.84
CA PRO A 194 3.66 -14.24 -5.55
C PRO A 194 4.36 -14.66 -6.84
N TYR A 195 5.38 -13.93 -7.29
CA TYR A 195 6.03 -14.18 -8.56
C TYR A 195 7.21 -15.15 -8.44
N LYS A 196 7.33 -16.07 -9.41
CA LYS A 196 8.36 -17.11 -9.40
C LYS A 196 9.77 -16.60 -9.77
N SER A 197 9.84 -15.51 -10.54
CA SER A 197 11.10 -14.96 -11.08
C SER A 197 11.69 -13.83 -10.23
N ASN A 198 11.60 -13.94 -8.90
CA ASN A 198 11.99 -12.85 -8.02
C ASN A 198 13.24 -13.15 -7.23
N VAL A 199 13.98 -12.10 -6.90
CA VAL A 199 15.18 -12.15 -6.06
C VAL A 199 14.99 -11.23 -4.87
N VAL A 200 15.06 -11.80 -3.66
CA VAL A 200 15.18 -11.04 -2.41
C VAL A 200 16.62 -11.07 -1.95
N ARG A 201 17.16 -9.91 -1.62
CA ARG A 201 18.56 -9.78 -1.15
C ARG A 201 18.63 -8.84 0.04
N SER A 202 19.45 -9.18 1.02
CA SER A 202 19.88 -8.27 2.07
C SER A 202 21.22 -7.63 1.69
N ILE A 203 21.30 -6.32 1.83
CA ILE A 203 22.54 -5.56 1.59
C ILE A 203 22.95 -4.96 2.93
N SER A 204 23.63 -5.75 3.76
CA SER A 204 24.01 -5.41 5.14
C SER A 204 24.86 -4.15 5.25
N SER A 205 25.80 -3.93 4.33
CA SER A 205 26.64 -2.74 4.29
C SER A 205 25.86 -1.43 4.10
N ARG A 206 24.65 -1.51 3.50
CA ARG A 206 23.75 -0.38 3.30
C ARG A 206 22.55 -0.39 4.23
N LYS A 207 22.39 -1.40 5.08
CA LYS A 207 21.20 -1.61 5.92
C LYS A 207 19.91 -1.66 5.09
N GLU A 208 19.96 -2.31 3.94
CA GLU A 208 18.89 -2.36 2.94
C GLU A 208 18.46 -3.80 2.67
N LEU A 209 17.17 -3.96 2.46
CA LEU A 209 16.54 -5.18 1.95
C LEU A 209 15.96 -4.87 0.57
N GLN A 210 16.30 -5.66 -0.43
CA GLN A 210 15.86 -5.48 -1.81
C GLN A 210 14.99 -6.65 -2.26
N LEU A 211 13.88 -6.34 -2.92
CA LEU A 211 13.09 -7.27 -3.72
C LEU A 211 13.13 -6.79 -5.18
N SER A 212 13.60 -7.63 -6.09
CA SER A 212 13.51 -7.37 -7.53
C SER A 212 12.68 -8.46 -8.21
N GLY A 213 11.89 -8.07 -9.19
CA GLY A 213 11.00 -8.99 -9.88
C GLY A 213 10.57 -8.50 -11.25
N LYS A 214 9.87 -9.38 -11.95
CA LYS A 214 9.26 -9.13 -13.25
C LYS A 214 7.78 -9.49 -13.18
N ALA A 215 6.93 -8.63 -13.73
CA ALA A 215 5.50 -8.87 -13.84
C ALA A 215 5.19 -10.12 -14.69
N ASN A 216 4.08 -10.80 -14.39
CA ASN A 216 3.71 -12.04 -15.05
C ASN A 216 3.26 -11.82 -16.50
N ASP A 217 3.39 -12.88 -17.29
CA ASP A 217 2.70 -13.01 -18.57
C ASP A 217 1.18 -13.02 -18.35
N HIS A 218 0.43 -12.55 -19.34
CA HIS A 218 -1.02 -12.59 -19.32
C HIS A 218 -1.60 -12.94 -20.70
N GLU A 219 -2.44 -13.96 -20.75
CA GLU A 219 -3.14 -14.43 -21.99
C GLU A 219 -2.21 -14.54 -23.22
N GLY A 220 -1.02 -15.11 -23.02
CA GLY A 220 -0.02 -15.31 -24.08
C GLY A 220 0.83 -14.08 -24.40
N ILE A 221 0.65 -12.98 -23.68
CA ILE A 221 1.44 -11.76 -23.83
C ILE A 221 2.48 -11.70 -22.71
N GLU A 222 3.76 -11.67 -23.11
CA GLU A 222 4.89 -11.66 -22.18
C GLU A 222 4.88 -10.41 -21.28
N GLY A 223 5.06 -10.60 -19.96
CA GLY A 223 5.29 -9.52 -19.01
C GLY A 223 6.65 -8.87 -19.24
N LYS A 224 6.71 -7.52 -19.24
CA LYS A 224 7.96 -6.77 -19.46
C LYS A 224 8.26 -5.73 -18.40
N VAL A 225 7.33 -5.50 -17.49
CA VAL A 225 7.58 -4.59 -16.39
C VAL A 225 8.47 -5.27 -15.35
N GLU A 226 9.66 -4.75 -15.18
CA GLU A 226 10.58 -5.11 -14.11
C GLU A 226 10.45 -4.08 -12.98
N PHE A 227 10.52 -4.55 -11.73
CA PHE A 227 10.41 -3.69 -10.56
C PHE A 227 11.48 -4.00 -9.53
N THR A 228 11.81 -3.00 -8.74
CA THR A 228 12.67 -3.14 -7.56
C THR A 228 12.06 -2.36 -6.40
N ALA A 229 11.85 -3.04 -5.28
CA ALA A 229 11.51 -2.43 -4.00
C ALA A 229 12.74 -2.47 -3.09
N LEU A 230 13.08 -1.32 -2.49
CA LEU A 230 14.18 -1.17 -1.53
C LEU A 230 13.61 -0.74 -0.19
N THR A 231 13.94 -1.46 0.87
CA THR A 231 13.69 -1.04 2.24
C THR A 231 15.00 -0.71 2.93
N ARG A 232 15.20 0.56 3.27
CA ARG A 232 16.29 1.00 4.15
C ARG A 232 15.77 1.01 5.59
N ILE A 233 16.58 0.47 6.52
CA ILE A 233 16.24 0.42 7.94
C ILE A 233 17.22 1.29 8.72
N GLU A 234 16.68 2.24 9.48
CA GLU A 234 17.44 3.10 10.38
C GLU A 234 17.02 2.83 11.82
N ASN A 235 17.94 2.27 12.60
CA ASN A 235 17.72 1.95 14.01
C ASN A 235 18.42 2.96 14.93
N ASN A 236 17.70 3.41 15.94
CA ASN A 236 18.26 4.17 17.05
C ASN A 236 18.57 3.22 18.20
N GLY A 237 19.84 2.99 18.48
CA GLY A 237 20.31 1.99 19.44
C GLY A 237 20.13 0.54 18.92
N GLY A 238 20.61 -0.42 19.70
CA GLY A 238 20.61 -1.81 19.31
C GLY A 238 21.51 -2.14 18.14
N SER A 239 21.26 -3.27 17.47
CA SER A 239 22.00 -3.70 16.28
C SER A 239 21.07 -3.95 15.09
N LEU A 240 21.65 -3.91 13.88
CA LEU A 240 21.00 -4.29 12.63
C LEU A 240 21.98 -5.14 11.83
N GLU A 241 21.60 -6.37 11.55
CA GLU A 241 22.48 -7.38 10.94
C GLU A 241 21.71 -8.17 9.87
N ALA A 242 22.40 -8.63 8.84
CA ALA A 242 21.88 -9.64 7.93
C ALA A 242 21.99 -11.02 8.60
N THR A 243 20.84 -11.69 8.74
CA THR A 243 20.79 -13.07 9.28
C THR A 243 20.78 -14.11 8.18
N SER A 244 20.49 -13.70 6.96
CA SER A 244 20.64 -14.47 5.73
C SER A 244 20.87 -13.50 4.56
N ASP A 245 20.99 -14.04 3.36
CA ASP A 245 21.07 -13.27 2.11
C ASP A 245 19.76 -12.55 1.73
N SER A 246 18.67 -12.82 2.45
CA SER A 246 17.34 -12.30 2.16
C SER A 246 16.60 -11.74 3.38
N THR A 247 17.26 -11.61 4.54
CA THR A 247 16.66 -11.12 5.79
C THR A 247 17.58 -10.16 6.53
N LEU A 248 16.97 -9.13 7.16
CA LEU A 248 17.64 -8.21 8.08
C LEU A 248 16.99 -8.33 9.46
N GLN A 249 17.79 -8.39 10.51
CA GLN A 249 17.33 -8.46 11.88
C GLN A 249 17.75 -7.22 12.66
N VAL A 250 16.78 -6.57 13.29
CA VAL A 250 16.97 -5.51 14.29
C VAL A 250 16.88 -6.14 15.66
N LYS A 251 17.81 -5.80 16.58
CA LYS A 251 17.78 -6.23 17.98
C LYS A 251 17.92 -5.06 18.93
N ASN A 252 17.05 -5.02 19.95
CA ASN A 252 17.13 -4.10 21.09
C ASN A 252 17.22 -2.62 20.69
N ALA A 253 16.50 -2.21 19.64
CA ALA A 253 16.44 -0.80 19.26
C ALA A 253 15.50 0.00 20.18
N ASN A 254 15.76 1.31 20.32
CA ASN A 254 14.88 2.25 21.01
C ASN A 254 13.75 2.73 20.10
N SER A 255 14.06 2.94 18.84
CA SER A 255 13.13 3.25 17.75
C SER A 255 13.72 2.80 16.43
N VAL A 256 12.86 2.57 15.45
CA VAL A 256 13.27 2.18 14.09
C VAL A 256 12.42 2.94 13.08
N THR A 257 13.05 3.38 12.00
CA THR A 257 12.34 3.92 10.84
C THR A 257 12.73 3.12 9.60
N LEU A 258 11.74 2.67 8.86
CA LEU A 258 11.93 2.01 7.58
C LEU A 258 11.46 2.95 6.47
N TYR A 259 12.24 3.06 5.40
CA TYR A 259 11.92 3.80 4.19
C TYR A 259 11.82 2.79 3.05
N VAL A 260 10.63 2.68 2.44
CA VAL A 260 10.39 1.78 1.31
C VAL A 260 10.21 2.61 0.06
N SER A 261 11.10 2.42 -0.91
CA SER A 261 10.97 2.98 -2.26
C SER A 261 10.73 1.87 -3.27
N ILE A 262 9.95 2.15 -4.31
CA ILE A 262 9.67 1.20 -5.38
C ILE A 262 9.86 1.91 -6.71
N GLY A 263 10.57 1.26 -7.62
CA GLY A 263 10.77 1.74 -8.98
C GLY A 263 10.55 0.63 -9.99
N THR A 264 10.19 1.01 -11.22
CA THR A 264 10.02 0.11 -12.35
C THR A 264 10.80 0.59 -13.57
N ASN A 265 10.97 -0.27 -14.56
CA ASN A 265 11.51 0.09 -15.86
C ASN A 265 10.47 0.76 -16.80
N PHE A 266 9.24 0.97 -16.32
CA PHE A 266 8.20 1.64 -17.10
C PHE A 266 8.51 3.12 -17.29
N VAL A 267 8.59 3.54 -18.55
CA VAL A 267 8.81 4.95 -18.91
C VAL A 267 7.51 5.48 -19.50
N LYS A 268 6.89 6.46 -18.81
CA LYS A 268 5.71 7.15 -19.30
C LYS A 268 6.12 8.10 -20.43
N ASP A 269 5.83 7.73 -21.68
CA ASP A 269 6.02 8.62 -22.81
C ASP A 269 4.94 9.71 -22.79
N ARG A 270 5.31 10.91 -22.31
CA ARG A 270 4.43 12.08 -22.29
C ARG A 270 4.23 12.71 -23.68
N LYS A 271 4.96 12.27 -24.70
CA LYS A 271 4.86 12.82 -26.06
C LYS A 271 3.73 12.20 -26.88
N SER A 272 3.17 11.08 -26.44
CA SER A 272 2.06 10.41 -27.15
C SER A 272 0.67 10.95 -26.78
N VAL A 273 0.58 11.97 -25.94
CA VAL A 273 -0.68 12.63 -25.59
C VAL A 273 -0.76 13.96 -26.34
N VAL A 274 -1.03 13.87 -27.62
CA VAL A 274 -1.45 15.01 -28.47
C VAL A 274 -2.78 14.67 -29.07
#